data_1bf9debaa468e60b78346546465667a2
#
_entry.id   1bf9debaa468e60b78346546465667a2
#
_cell.length_a   1.000
_cell.length_b   1.000
_cell.length_c   1.000
_cell.angle_alpha   90.00
_cell.angle_beta   90.00
_cell.angle_gamma   90.00
#
_symmetry.space_group_name_H-M   'P 1'
#
loop_
_entity.id
_entity.type
_entity.pdbx_description
1 polymer ?
#
loop_
_entity_poly.entity_id
_entity_poly.type
_entity_poly.pdbx_seq_one_letter_code
_entity_poly.pdbx_strand_id
1 'polypeptide(L)'
;MNLKELYKADEHRYDNGDALFVRCGCSGVMLPKVSLGFWHNFGSVYSYERSRTITHCAFDHGITHFDLANNYGPVNGSAEETMGRLMDDDFRPYRDELFIATKAGYEMWQGPYGNWGSRKSLMASLDQSLKRMHLDYVDLFYSHRYDPNTPLEETLQALVDIVRQGKALYVGISRW
;
A
#
# COMPACT_ATOMS: atom_id res chain seq x y z
N MET A 1 -32.39 3.41 -11.65
CA MET A 1 -31.36 2.79 -10.81
C MET A 1 -30.28 2.33 -11.76
N ASN A 2 -29.21 3.13 -11.99
CA ASN A 2 -28.10 2.67 -12.84
C ASN A 2 -27.37 1.57 -12.06
N LEU A 3 -27.48 0.35 -12.54
CA LEU A 3 -26.60 -0.73 -12.10
C LEU A 3 -25.18 -0.30 -12.45
N LYS A 4 -24.38 0.01 -11.44
CA LYS A 4 -22.95 0.27 -11.63
C LYS A 4 -22.38 -0.99 -12.26
N GLU A 5 -21.87 -0.88 -13.48
CA GLU A 5 -21.22 -2.01 -14.13
C GLU A 5 -20.02 -2.41 -13.24
N LEU A 6 -20.06 -3.62 -12.70
CA LEU A 6 -18.99 -4.13 -11.87
C LEU A 6 -17.73 -4.27 -12.72
N TYR A 7 -16.60 -3.79 -12.23
CA TYR A 7 -15.31 -3.98 -12.89
C TYR A 7 -15.03 -5.49 -13.03
N LYS A 8 -14.67 -5.89 -14.24
CA LYS A 8 -14.15 -7.22 -14.54
C LYS A 8 -12.76 -7.04 -15.13
N ALA A 9 -11.74 -7.56 -14.42
CA ALA A 9 -10.38 -7.51 -14.88
C ALA A 9 -10.18 -8.27 -16.19
N ASP A 10 -9.27 -7.81 -17.04
CA ASP A 10 -8.90 -8.50 -18.27
C ASP A 10 -8.42 -9.91 -17.95
N GLU A 11 -9.01 -10.91 -18.57
CA GLU A 11 -8.67 -12.33 -18.36
C GLU A 11 -7.29 -12.69 -18.93
N HIS A 12 -6.77 -11.89 -19.87
CA HIS A 12 -5.47 -12.05 -20.51
C HIS A 12 -4.33 -11.31 -19.79
N ARG A 13 -4.61 -10.62 -18.65
CA ARG A 13 -3.62 -9.81 -17.92
C ARG A 13 -2.33 -10.53 -17.53
N TYR A 14 -2.33 -11.86 -17.52
CA TYR A 14 -1.17 -12.70 -17.18
C TYR A 14 -0.63 -13.54 -18.34
N ASP A 15 -1.09 -13.34 -19.57
CA ASP A 15 -0.70 -14.16 -20.74
C ASP A 15 0.82 -14.10 -21.03
N ASN A 16 1.50 -13.03 -20.60
CA ASN A 16 2.96 -12.91 -20.69
C ASN A 16 3.70 -13.71 -19.60
N GLY A 17 2.98 -14.37 -18.69
CA GLY A 17 3.52 -15.29 -17.69
C GLY A 17 4.71 -14.74 -16.90
N ASP A 18 5.76 -15.56 -16.77
CA ASP A 18 6.99 -15.23 -16.02
C ASP A 18 7.74 -13.98 -16.54
N ALA A 19 7.44 -13.52 -17.78
CA ALA A 19 8.03 -12.31 -18.32
C ALA A 19 7.59 -11.03 -17.56
N LEU A 20 6.44 -11.08 -16.86
CA LEU A 20 5.90 -9.94 -16.10
C LEU A 20 6.52 -9.82 -14.70
N PHE A 21 6.99 -10.91 -14.10
CA PHE A 21 7.33 -10.98 -12.69
C PHE A 21 8.81 -11.31 -12.46
N VAL A 22 9.33 -10.85 -11.32
CA VAL A 22 10.69 -11.13 -10.84
C VAL A 22 10.62 -11.52 -9.36
N ARG A 23 11.35 -12.57 -9.00
CA ARG A 23 11.47 -12.97 -7.60
C ARG A 23 12.22 -11.92 -6.79
N CYS A 24 11.68 -11.54 -5.65
CA CYS A 24 12.33 -10.62 -4.71
C CYS A 24 13.42 -11.37 -3.91
N GLY A 25 14.64 -11.33 -4.41
CA GLY A 25 15.77 -12.03 -3.82
C GLY A 25 15.52 -13.55 -3.72
N CYS A 26 15.71 -14.11 -2.52
CA CYS A 26 15.47 -15.52 -2.22
C CYS A 26 14.11 -15.79 -1.56
N SER A 27 13.26 -14.77 -1.46
CA SER A 27 11.93 -14.88 -0.81
C SER A 27 10.92 -15.59 -1.73
N GLY A 28 9.75 -15.92 -1.20
CA GLY A 28 8.61 -16.42 -1.97
C GLY A 28 7.86 -15.35 -2.76
N VAL A 29 8.25 -14.07 -2.63
CA VAL A 29 7.55 -12.93 -3.24
C VAL A 29 7.94 -12.80 -4.71
N MET A 30 6.92 -12.74 -5.57
CA MET A 30 7.05 -12.43 -6.99
C MET A 30 6.45 -11.05 -7.24
N LEU A 31 7.28 -10.08 -7.60
CA LEU A 31 6.85 -8.72 -7.90
C LEU A 31 6.78 -8.48 -9.41
N PRO A 32 5.79 -7.74 -9.90
CA PRO A 32 5.80 -7.32 -11.29
C PRO A 32 7.02 -6.41 -11.54
N LYS A 33 7.56 -6.44 -12.75
CA LYS A 33 8.71 -5.60 -13.16
C LYS A 33 8.42 -4.12 -13.10
N VAL A 34 7.14 -3.74 -13.13
CA VAL A 34 6.64 -2.38 -13.00
C VAL A 34 5.62 -2.35 -11.87
N SER A 35 5.71 -1.35 -11.00
CA SER A 35 4.78 -1.12 -9.90
C SER A 35 3.99 0.17 -10.13
N LEU A 36 2.76 0.22 -9.65
CA LEU A 36 1.95 1.44 -9.67
C LEU A 36 2.16 2.23 -8.38
N GLY A 37 2.81 3.41 -8.49
CA GLY A 37 3.00 4.32 -7.36
C GLY A 37 1.79 5.23 -7.15
N PHE A 38 1.34 5.35 -5.92
CA PHE A 38 0.16 6.13 -5.53
C PHE A 38 0.48 7.54 -5.01
N TRP A 39 1.70 8.03 -5.21
CA TRP A 39 2.03 9.37 -4.72
C TRP A 39 1.32 10.47 -5.50
N HIS A 40 1.37 10.44 -6.83
CA HIS A 40 0.68 11.39 -7.70
C HIS A 40 -0.56 10.73 -8.32
N ASN A 41 -1.55 11.55 -8.73
CA ASN A 41 -2.79 11.14 -9.38
C ASN A 41 -3.83 10.41 -8.52
N PHE A 42 -3.53 10.14 -7.23
CA PHE A 42 -4.41 9.37 -6.34
C PHE A 42 -4.87 10.13 -5.09
N GLY A 43 -4.41 11.37 -4.90
CA GLY A 43 -4.83 12.21 -3.79
C GLY A 43 -6.15 12.96 -4.04
N SER A 44 -6.64 13.65 -3.01
CA SER A 44 -7.93 14.34 -3.01
C SER A 44 -8.08 15.48 -4.04
N VAL A 45 -6.99 15.94 -4.64
CA VAL A 45 -7.00 16.96 -5.71
C VAL A 45 -7.26 16.40 -7.11
N TYR A 46 -7.32 15.08 -7.24
CA TYR A 46 -7.59 14.40 -8.49
C TYR A 46 -8.99 13.76 -8.45
N SER A 47 -9.64 13.65 -9.62
CA SER A 47 -10.92 12.96 -9.67
C SER A 47 -10.75 11.46 -9.41
N TYR A 48 -11.67 10.88 -8.67
CA TYR A 48 -11.69 9.44 -8.40
C TYR A 48 -11.72 8.60 -9.69
N GLU A 49 -12.49 9.03 -10.69
CA GLU A 49 -12.58 8.34 -11.97
C GLU A 49 -11.23 8.27 -12.70
N ARG A 50 -10.40 9.31 -12.57
CA ARG A 50 -9.03 9.27 -13.11
C ARG A 50 -8.19 8.22 -12.39
N SER A 51 -8.22 8.21 -11.07
CA SER A 51 -7.49 7.22 -10.26
C SER A 51 -7.95 5.81 -10.59
N ARG A 52 -9.27 5.60 -10.71
CA ARG A 52 -9.90 4.34 -11.07
C ARG A 52 -9.44 3.85 -12.44
N THR A 53 -9.48 4.71 -13.46
CA THR A 53 -9.04 4.37 -14.82
C THR A 53 -7.55 3.97 -14.87
N ILE A 54 -6.68 4.69 -14.15
CA ILE A 54 -5.26 4.36 -14.07
C ILE A 54 -5.05 3.00 -13.42
N THR A 55 -5.76 2.73 -12.32
CA THR A 55 -5.63 1.47 -11.57
C THR A 55 -6.15 0.28 -12.37
N HIS A 56 -7.30 0.41 -13.06
CA HIS A 56 -7.82 -0.62 -13.97
C HIS A 56 -6.80 -0.92 -15.07
N CYS A 57 -6.32 0.12 -15.75
CA CYS A 57 -5.33 -0.04 -16.82
C CYS A 57 -4.08 -0.76 -16.32
N ALA A 58 -3.55 -0.40 -15.15
CA ALA A 58 -2.39 -1.06 -14.56
C ALA A 58 -2.66 -2.54 -14.29
N PHE A 59 -3.77 -2.87 -13.63
CA PHE A 59 -4.11 -4.24 -13.27
C PHE A 59 -4.41 -5.10 -14.50
N ASP A 60 -5.11 -4.57 -15.49
CA ASP A 60 -5.41 -5.25 -16.77
C ASP A 60 -4.13 -5.54 -17.60
N HIS A 61 -3.02 -4.91 -17.26
CA HIS A 61 -1.68 -5.19 -17.83
C HIS A 61 -0.78 -6.03 -16.89
N GLY A 62 -1.33 -6.65 -15.86
CA GLY A 62 -0.59 -7.52 -14.94
C GLY A 62 0.24 -6.78 -13.88
N ILE A 63 0.04 -5.47 -13.69
CA ILE A 63 0.68 -4.71 -12.62
C ILE A 63 -0.12 -4.92 -11.34
N THR A 64 0.34 -5.83 -10.50
CA THR A 64 -0.32 -6.24 -9.25
C THR A 64 0.23 -5.55 -8.01
N HIS A 65 1.40 -4.91 -8.09
CA HIS A 65 2.01 -4.21 -6.96
C HIS A 65 1.62 -2.73 -6.96
N PHE A 66 0.91 -2.32 -5.90
CA PHE A 66 0.50 -0.95 -5.63
C PHE A 66 1.27 -0.39 -4.44
N ASP A 67 2.04 0.68 -4.68
CA ASP A 67 2.95 1.27 -3.71
C ASP A 67 2.41 2.57 -3.13
N LEU A 68 1.92 2.51 -1.90
CA LEU A 68 1.36 3.62 -1.13
C LEU A 68 2.30 4.09 0.00
N ALA A 69 1.91 5.13 0.68
CA ALA A 69 2.37 5.53 2.01
C ALA A 69 1.26 6.34 2.69
N ASN A 70 1.29 6.35 4.02
CA ASN A 70 0.26 7.05 4.82
C ASN A 70 0.21 8.56 4.53
N ASN A 71 1.34 9.18 4.15
CA ASN A 71 1.42 10.59 3.81
C ASN A 71 1.25 10.90 2.31
N TYR A 72 0.91 9.91 1.47
CA TYR A 72 0.72 10.14 0.03
C TYR A 72 -0.63 10.80 -0.27
N GLY A 73 -0.61 11.55 -1.39
CA GLY A 73 -1.69 12.42 -1.84
C GLY A 73 -1.62 13.80 -1.20
N PRO A 74 -1.94 14.89 -1.90
CA PRO A 74 -2.26 16.15 -1.24
C PRO A 74 -3.67 16.03 -0.64
N VAL A 75 -3.78 16.05 0.47
CA VAL A 75 -3.86 15.84 1.89
C VAL A 75 -3.32 14.46 2.28
N ASN A 76 -2.50 14.40 3.32
CA ASN A 76 -1.94 13.15 3.84
C ASN A 76 -3.06 12.13 4.11
N GLY A 77 -2.88 10.89 3.63
CA GLY A 77 -3.87 9.82 3.77
C GLY A 77 -4.83 9.66 2.59
N SER A 78 -5.00 10.70 1.75
CA SER A 78 -6.02 10.66 0.70
C SER A 78 -5.74 9.64 -0.41
N ALA A 79 -4.49 9.27 -0.64
CA ALA A 79 -4.17 8.18 -1.56
C ALA A 79 -4.62 6.81 -1.01
N GLU A 80 -4.47 6.58 0.29
CA GLU A 80 -4.98 5.38 0.95
C GLU A 80 -6.52 5.35 1.01
N GLU A 81 -7.17 6.50 1.21
CA GLU A 81 -8.64 6.62 1.12
C GLU A 81 -9.15 6.30 -0.29
N THR A 82 -8.42 6.77 -1.32
CA THR A 82 -8.72 6.41 -2.72
C THR A 82 -8.57 4.90 -2.94
N MET A 83 -7.52 4.29 -2.38
CA MET A 83 -7.36 2.84 -2.44
C MET A 83 -8.50 2.09 -1.75
N GLY A 84 -8.97 2.56 -0.58
CA GLY A 84 -10.13 1.99 0.11
C GLY A 84 -11.38 1.99 -0.77
N ARG A 85 -11.65 3.10 -1.46
CA ARG A 85 -12.77 3.17 -2.41
C ARG A 85 -12.60 2.23 -3.59
N LEU A 86 -11.38 2.12 -4.14
CA LEU A 86 -11.06 1.19 -5.22
C LEU A 86 -11.27 -0.27 -4.77
N MET A 87 -10.89 -0.61 -3.53
CA MET A 87 -11.15 -1.93 -2.96
C MET A 87 -12.65 -2.22 -2.89
N ASP A 88 -13.45 -1.28 -2.38
CA ASP A 88 -14.89 -1.49 -2.22
C ASP A 88 -15.63 -1.52 -3.56
N ASP A 89 -15.21 -0.69 -4.50
CA ASP A 89 -15.88 -0.56 -5.80
C ASP A 89 -15.51 -1.67 -6.79
N ASP A 90 -14.23 -2.09 -6.82
CA ASP A 90 -13.68 -2.86 -7.95
C ASP A 90 -12.77 -4.02 -7.55
N PHE A 91 -11.88 -3.83 -6.55
CA PHE A 91 -10.74 -4.74 -6.34
C PHE A 91 -10.91 -5.76 -5.22
N ARG A 92 -12.00 -5.71 -4.45
CA ARG A 92 -12.23 -6.69 -3.38
C ARG A 92 -12.16 -8.15 -3.85
N PRO A 93 -12.73 -8.52 -5.01
CA PRO A 93 -12.62 -9.88 -5.55
C PRO A 93 -11.19 -10.30 -5.93
N TYR A 94 -10.30 -9.33 -6.15
CA TYR A 94 -8.93 -9.54 -6.60
C TYR A 94 -7.89 -9.32 -5.49
N ARG A 95 -8.32 -9.18 -4.21
CA ARG A 95 -7.40 -8.88 -3.09
C ARG A 95 -6.21 -9.83 -3.03
N ASP A 96 -6.41 -11.10 -3.25
CA ASP A 96 -5.36 -12.13 -3.15
C ASP A 96 -4.38 -12.13 -4.34
N GLU A 97 -4.72 -11.45 -5.43
CA GLU A 97 -3.83 -11.23 -6.57
C GLU A 97 -2.97 -9.97 -6.40
N LEU A 98 -3.41 -9.04 -5.55
CA LEU A 98 -2.73 -7.76 -5.33
C LEU A 98 -1.63 -7.88 -4.29
N PHE A 99 -0.53 -7.16 -4.53
CA PHE A 99 0.53 -6.92 -3.56
C PHE A 99 0.50 -5.45 -3.16
N ILE A 100 -0.13 -5.14 -2.03
CA ILE A 100 -0.35 -3.77 -1.56
C ILE A 100 0.69 -3.42 -0.51
N ALA A 101 1.48 -2.36 -0.79
CA ALA A 101 2.47 -1.83 0.12
C ALA A 101 2.04 -0.47 0.66
N THR A 102 2.31 -0.22 1.95
CA THR A 102 2.23 1.13 2.53
C THR A 102 3.38 1.39 3.49
N LYS A 103 3.55 2.64 3.92
CA LYS A 103 4.72 3.12 4.67
C LYS A 103 4.30 4.13 5.73
N ALA A 104 5.05 4.19 6.82
CA ALA A 104 4.91 5.25 7.82
C ALA A 104 6.29 5.78 8.27
N GLY A 105 6.35 7.06 8.61
CA GLY A 105 7.59 7.72 9.07
C GLY A 105 7.59 9.23 8.87
N TYR A 106 6.62 9.79 8.14
CA TYR A 106 6.41 11.22 7.99
C TYR A 106 5.23 11.70 8.83
N GLU A 107 5.16 13.02 9.05
CA GLU A 107 4.14 13.62 9.91
C GLU A 107 2.72 13.36 9.39
N MET A 108 1.87 12.82 10.26
CA MET A 108 0.47 12.54 9.99
C MET A 108 -0.49 13.23 10.95
N TRP A 109 -0.03 13.51 12.18
CA TRP A 109 -0.80 14.24 13.20
C TRP A 109 0.13 14.98 14.14
N GLN A 110 -0.40 15.94 14.88
CA GLN A 110 0.37 16.76 15.83
C GLN A 110 0.75 15.96 17.07
N GLY A 111 1.87 16.36 17.67
CA GLY A 111 2.36 15.77 18.90
C GLY A 111 3.49 14.75 18.69
N PRO A 112 3.98 14.13 19.77
CA PRO A 112 5.25 13.41 19.74
C PRO A 112 5.23 12.06 18.99
N TYR A 113 4.04 11.54 18.66
CA TYR A 113 3.89 10.23 18.04
C TYR A 113 3.36 10.28 16.62
N GLY A 114 3.09 11.46 16.06
CA GLY A 114 2.55 11.63 14.71
C GLY A 114 3.60 11.57 13.60
N ASN A 115 4.88 11.33 13.95
CA ASN A 115 6.02 11.39 13.04
C ASN A 115 7.08 10.37 13.45
N TRP A 116 8.04 10.08 12.55
CA TRP A 116 9.20 9.22 12.78
C TRP A 116 8.89 7.74 13.00
N GLY A 117 9.85 7.00 13.61
CA GLY A 117 9.90 5.54 13.60
C GLY A 117 9.69 4.86 14.94
N SER A 118 9.20 5.57 16.00
CA SER A 118 8.92 4.91 17.27
C SER A 118 7.88 3.79 17.12
N ARG A 119 7.97 2.78 17.97
CA ARG A 119 7.00 1.68 18.01
C ARG A 119 5.55 2.18 18.04
N LYS A 120 5.27 3.15 18.91
CA LYS A 120 3.92 3.72 19.03
C LYS A 120 3.45 4.37 17.73
N SER A 121 4.33 5.13 17.07
CA SER A 121 4.04 5.80 15.80
C SER A 121 3.76 4.79 14.69
N LEU A 122 4.61 3.78 14.52
CA LEU A 122 4.46 2.78 13.45
C LEU A 122 3.18 1.95 13.61
N MET A 123 2.91 1.47 14.82
CA MET A 123 1.69 0.67 15.10
C MET A 123 0.42 1.48 14.85
N ALA A 124 0.35 2.70 15.39
CA ALA A 124 -0.82 3.57 15.18
C ALA A 124 -0.98 3.98 13.72
N SER A 125 0.11 4.24 13.01
CA SER A 125 0.10 4.60 11.58
C SER A 125 -0.46 3.45 10.73
N LEU A 126 -0.01 2.22 10.95
CA LEU A 126 -0.52 1.07 10.21
C LEU A 126 -2.01 0.84 10.49
N ASP A 127 -2.46 0.94 11.74
CA ASP A 127 -3.88 0.80 12.08
C ASP A 127 -4.76 1.83 11.38
N GLN A 128 -4.26 3.06 11.25
CA GLN A 128 -4.94 4.12 10.50
C GLN A 128 -4.92 3.84 8.98
N SER A 129 -3.80 3.36 8.44
CA SER A 129 -3.66 3.00 7.03
C SER A 129 -4.63 1.88 6.63
N LEU A 130 -4.72 0.82 7.44
CA LEU A 130 -5.66 -0.28 7.22
C LEU A 130 -7.12 0.21 7.19
N LYS A 131 -7.48 1.12 8.13
CA LYS A 131 -8.82 1.73 8.14
C LYS A 131 -9.11 2.54 6.88
N ARG A 132 -8.15 3.39 6.42
CA ARG A 132 -8.33 4.18 5.19
C ARG A 132 -8.46 3.32 3.95
N MET A 133 -7.69 2.23 3.88
CA MET A 133 -7.69 1.32 2.74
C MET A 133 -8.80 0.26 2.79
N HIS A 134 -9.57 0.18 3.89
CA HIS A 134 -10.58 -0.85 4.13
C HIS A 134 -10.01 -2.28 4.02
N LEU A 135 -8.82 -2.48 4.58
CA LEU A 135 -8.09 -3.75 4.56
C LEU A 135 -7.86 -4.27 5.98
N ASP A 136 -7.80 -5.59 6.11
CA ASP A 136 -7.42 -6.27 7.36
C ASP A 136 -5.89 -6.38 7.49
N TYR A 137 -5.18 -6.43 6.36
CA TYR A 137 -3.72 -6.49 6.29
C TYR A 137 -3.20 -5.85 5.01
N VAL A 138 -1.92 -5.46 5.01
CA VAL A 138 -1.15 -5.14 3.80
C VAL A 138 -0.14 -6.24 3.51
N ASP A 139 0.27 -6.38 2.26
CA ASP A 139 1.31 -7.35 1.89
C ASP A 139 2.67 -6.91 2.41
N LEU A 140 2.96 -5.60 2.34
CA LEU A 140 4.24 -5.06 2.76
C LEU A 140 4.07 -3.74 3.51
N PHE A 141 4.66 -3.64 4.71
CA PHE A 141 4.72 -2.41 5.48
C PHE A 141 6.15 -1.93 5.63
N TYR A 142 6.41 -0.66 5.27
CA TYR A 142 7.74 -0.06 5.37
C TYR A 142 7.87 0.90 6.56
N SER A 143 9.02 0.84 7.24
CA SER A 143 9.57 2.02 7.89
C SER A 143 10.08 2.97 6.80
N HIS A 144 9.41 4.13 6.62
CA HIS A 144 9.56 4.99 5.44
C HIS A 144 10.90 5.72 5.39
N ARG A 145 11.50 5.95 6.58
CA ARG A 145 12.81 6.55 6.72
C ARG A 145 13.44 6.18 8.06
N TYR A 146 14.76 6.27 8.13
CA TYR A 146 15.48 6.12 9.38
C TYR A 146 15.11 7.21 10.39
N ASP A 147 14.91 6.83 11.66
CA ASP A 147 14.70 7.74 12.78
C ASP A 147 15.97 7.77 13.63
N PRO A 148 16.74 8.90 13.62
CA PRO A 148 18.00 8.97 14.36
C PRO A 148 17.83 9.10 15.88
N ASN A 149 16.61 9.36 16.36
CA ASN A 149 16.30 9.59 17.77
C ASN A 149 15.61 8.41 18.47
N THR A 150 15.22 7.39 17.71
CA THR A 150 14.62 6.16 18.24
C THR A 150 15.64 5.03 18.14
N PRO A 151 15.85 4.23 19.22
CA PRO A 151 16.70 3.04 19.13
C PRO A 151 16.26 2.14 17.98
N LEU A 152 17.24 1.69 17.18
CA LEU A 152 16.98 0.85 16.00
C LEU A 152 16.18 -0.41 16.35
N GLU A 153 16.52 -1.00 17.49
CA GLU A 153 15.87 -2.20 18.02
C GLU A 153 14.38 -2.00 18.29
N GLU A 154 13.97 -0.80 18.76
CA GLU A 154 12.55 -0.49 18.97
C GLU A 154 11.79 -0.46 17.66
N THR A 155 12.33 0.21 16.64
CA THR A 155 11.74 0.29 15.30
C THR A 155 11.65 -1.10 14.66
N LEU A 156 12.74 -1.88 14.69
CA LEU A 156 12.77 -3.22 14.12
C LEU A 156 11.83 -4.18 14.86
N GLN A 157 11.79 -4.12 16.19
CA GLN A 157 10.86 -4.95 16.97
C GLN A 157 9.40 -4.61 16.68
N ALA A 158 9.09 -3.33 16.45
CA ALA A 158 7.75 -2.92 16.03
C ALA A 158 7.35 -3.57 14.69
N LEU A 159 8.26 -3.59 13.71
CA LEU A 159 8.02 -4.25 12.41
C LEU A 159 7.81 -5.76 12.57
N VAL A 160 8.62 -6.43 13.39
CA VAL A 160 8.45 -7.87 13.70
C VAL A 160 7.09 -8.14 14.31
N ASP A 161 6.65 -7.32 15.27
CA ASP A 161 5.37 -7.52 15.95
C ASP A 161 4.17 -7.21 15.04
N ILE A 162 4.30 -6.31 14.08
CA ILE A 162 3.30 -6.07 13.04
C ILE A 162 3.06 -7.34 12.21
N VAL A 163 4.13 -8.03 11.81
CA VAL A 163 4.02 -9.32 11.09
C VAL A 163 3.38 -10.38 11.99
N ARG A 164 3.81 -10.50 13.24
CA ARG A 164 3.23 -11.46 14.20
C ARG A 164 1.74 -11.25 14.47
N GLN A 165 1.27 -10.00 14.38
CA GLN A 165 -0.15 -9.64 14.51
C GLN A 165 -0.95 -9.90 13.22
N GLY A 166 -0.30 -10.30 12.13
CA GLY A 166 -0.95 -10.51 10.84
C GLY A 166 -1.42 -9.23 10.13
N LYS A 167 -0.94 -8.05 10.57
CA LYS A 167 -1.30 -6.76 9.96
C LYS A 167 -0.48 -6.44 8.71
N ALA A 168 0.67 -7.09 8.55
CA ALA A 168 1.45 -7.11 7.31
C ALA A 168 2.05 -8.50 7.13
N LEU A 169 2.14 -8.97 5.87
CA LEU A 169 2.78 -10.25 5.56
C LEU A 169 4.31 -10.12 5.57
N TYR A 170 4.80 -8.99 5.08
CA TYR A 170 6.22 -8.65 5.00
C TYR A 170 6.46 -7.24 5.53
N VAL A 171 7.72 -6.97 5.89
CA VAL A 171 8.16 -5.64 6.28
C VAL A 171 9.41 -5.24 5.52
N GLY A 172 9.62 -3.94 5.38
CA GLY A 172 10.75 -3.38 4.67
C GLY A 172 11.23 -2.07 5.28
N ILE A 173 12.34 -1.60 4.75
CA ILE A 173 12.94 -0.30 5.09
C ILE A 173 13.11 0.53 3.83
N SER A 174 12.94 1.83 3.95
CA SER A 174 13.07 2.81 2.88
C SER A 174 13.87 4.01 3.37
N ARG A 175 14.77 4.54 2.53
CA ARG A 175 15.59 5.72 2.86
C ARG A 175 16.36 5.60 4.20
N TRP A 176 17.01 4.48 4.41
CA TRP A 176 17.84 4.16 5.56
C TRP A 176 19.32 4.31 5.24
#